data_5614138ce757199aab34952b523f88af
#
_entry.id   5614138ce757199aab34952b523f88af
#
_cell.length_a   1.000
_cell.length_b   1.000
_cell.length_c   1.000
_cell.angle_alpha   90.00
_cell.angle_beta   90.00
_cell.angle_gamma   90.00
#
_symmetry.space_group_name_H-M   'P 1'
#
loop_
_entity.id
_entity.type
_entity.pdbx_description
1 polymer ?
#
loop_
_entity_poly.entity_id
_entity_poly.type
_entity_poly.pdbx_seq_one_letter_code
_entity_poly.pdbx_strand_id
1 'polypeptide(L)'
;MQEAWSYFTDDEVFGANVKERQSVAAIRGKDDLPDICAQVTGQIRQAYIFSNRELGPDGTIPDGLKSHAIAIATWRFVSEGVPQNDGLQTKARQTANTAAINYLNEIASVKIGKTATPAFGTRGLDLPARQFTDTTQDG
;
A
#
# COMPACT_ATOMS: atom_id res chain seq x y z
N MET A 1 -17.79 5.90 -12.29
CA MET A 1 -16.52 5.97 -13.05
C MET A 1 -15.52 5.02 -12.42
N GLN A 2 -14.91 4.17 -13.19
CA GLN A 2 -13.93 3.23 -12.68
C GLN A 2 -12.58 3.91 -12.49
N GLU A 3 -11.92 3.52 -11.43
CA GLU A 3 -10.56 3.95 -11.14
C GLU A 3 -9.61 3.30 -12.14
N ALA A 4 -8.65 4.06 -12.67
CA ALA A 4 -7.65 3.53 -13.59
C ALA A 4 -6.59 2.77 -12.81
N TRP A 5 -6.18 1.62 -13.33
CA TRP A 5 -5.18 0.76 -12.73
C TRP A 5 -4.07 0.47 -13.73
N SER A 6 -2.85 0.43 -13.28
CA SER A 6 -1.71 0.11 -14.13
C SER A 6 -0.62 -0.57 -13.32
N TYR A 7 0.37 -1.13 -14.04
CA TYR A 7 1.48 -1.82 -13.38
C TYR A 7 2.40 -0.81 -12.71
N PHE A 8 2.90 -1.19 -11.54
CA PHE A 8 3.91 -0.43 -10.83
C PHE A 8 5.26 -1.10 -11.07
N THR A 9 6.15 -0.41 -11.77
CA THR A 9 7.43 -0.96 -12.19
C THR A 9 8.58 -0.27 -11.46
N ASP A 10 9.71 -0.98 -11.39
CA ASP A 10 10.91 -0.45 -10.77
C ASP A 10 11.45 0.80 -11.48
N ASP A 11 11.19 0.94 -12.77
CA ASP A 11 11.62 2.12 -13.53
C ASP A 11 10.98 3.40 -13.03
N GLU A 12 9.81 3.30 -12.39
CA GLU A 12 9.09 4.48 -11.91
C GLU A 12 9.62 4.99 -10.56
N VAL A 13 10.39 4.17 -9.84
CA VAL A 13 10.80 4.51 -8.48
C VAL A 13 11.84 5.63 -8.48
N PHE A 14 12.91 5.48 -9.24
CA PHE A 14 13.94 6.50 -9.33
C PHE A 14 13.83 7.32 -10.61
N GLY A 15 12.96 6.92 -11.53
CA GLY A 15 12.76 7.62 -12.78
C GLY A 15 14.07 7.77 -13.54
N ALA A 16 14.45 9.01 -13.84
CA ALA A 16 15.67 9.31 -14.58
C ALA A 16 16.94 9.18 -13.72
N ASN A 17 16.80 9.00 -12.41
CA ASN A 17 17.96 8.96 -11.51
C ASN A 17 18.54 7.55 -11.39
N VAL A 18 18.98 7.03 -12.53
CA VAL A 18 19.51 5.66 -12.63
C VAL A 18 20.79 5.50 -11.81
N LYS A 19 21.59 6.56 -11.72
CA LYS A 19 22.86 6.51 -10.98
C LYS A 19 22.65 6.29 -9.49
N GLU A 20 21.64 6.93 -8.90
CA GLU A 20 21.32 6.72 -7.49
C GLU A 20 20.88 5.28 -7.27
N ARG A 21 20.02 4.75 -8.14
CA ARG A 21 19.60 3.36 -8.04
C ARG A 21 20.79 2.40 -8.08
N GLN A 22 21.71 2.62 -8.99
CA GLN A 22 22.89 1.78 -9.13
C GLN A 22 23.79 1.86 -7.90
N SER A 23 23.95 3.07 -7.33
CA SER A 23 24.74 3.26 -6.12
C SER A 23 24.14 2.53 -4.93
N VAL A 24 22.83 2.61 -4.76
CA VAL A 24 22.15 1.91 -3.68
C VAL A 24 22.24 0.41 -3.86
N ALA A 25 22.04 -0.07 -5.08
CA ALA A 25 22.15 -1.50 -5.38
C ALA A 25 23.55 -2.03 -5.04
N ALA A 26 24.58 -1.26 -5.33
CA ALA A 26 25.96 -1.64 -5.00
C ALA A 26 26.15 -1.77 -3.49
N ILE A 27 25.60 -0.84 -2.71
CA ILE A 27 25.67 -0.89 -1.24
C ILE A 27 24.93 -2.11 -0.71
N ARG A 28 23.75 -2.41 -1.27
CA ARG A 28 22.93 -3.55 -0.85
C ARG A 28 23.53 -4.89 -1.28
N GLY A 29 24.40 -4.87 -2.30
CA GLY A 29 24.94 -6.08 -2.89
C GLY A 29 24.04 -6.75 -3.90
N LYS A 30 22.91 -6.13 -4.22
CA LYS A 30 21.95 -6.66 -5.21
C LYS A 30 20.97 -5.57 -5.62
N ASP A 31 20.39 -5.72 -6.79
CA ASP A 31 19.31 -4.84 -7.24
C ASP A 31 18.00 -5.64 -7.18
N ASP A 32 17.35 -5.59 -6.03
CA ASP A 32 16.08 -6.27 -5.78
C ASP A 32 14.88 -5.33 -5.87
N LEU A 33 15.05 -4.16 -6.49
CA LEU A 33 13.97 -3.19 -6.62
C LEU A 33 12.72 -3.76 -7.31
N PRO A 34 12.85 -4.58 -8.37
CA PRO A 34 11.64 -5.20 -8.94
C PRO A 34 10.86 -6.04 -7.92
N ASP A 35 11.55 -6.77 -7.05
CA ASP A 35 10.90 -7.57 -6.01
C ASP A 35 10.22 -6.67 -4.98
N ILE A 36 10.87 -5.57 -4.61
CA ILE A 36 10.28 -4.60 -3.69
C ILE A 36 9.01 -4.01 -4.28
N CYS A 37 9.02 -3.66 -5.56
CA CYS A 37 7.84 -3.14 -6.24
C CYS A 37 6.69 -4.16 -6.24
N ALA A 38 7.01 -5.44 -6.43
CA ALA A 38 6.00 -6.50 -6.37
C ALA A 38 5.39 -6.61 -4.98
N GLN A 39 6.22 -6.49 -3.94
CA GLN A 39 5.74 -6.52 -2.55
C GLN A 39 4.84 -5.32 -2.25
N VAL A 40 5.22 -4.14 -2.71
CA VAL A 40 4.41 -2.93 -2.52
C VAL A 40 3.08 -3.04 -3.25
N THR A 41 3.11 -3.57 -4.47
CA THR A 41 1.88 -3.85 -5.22
C THR A 41 0.94 -4.75 -4.42
N GLY A 42 1.47 -5.83 -3.86
CA GLY A 42 0.68 -6.74 -3.03
C GLY A 42 0.12 -6.07 -1.80
N GLN A 43 0.91 -5.19 -1.18
CA GLN A 43 0.49 -4.46 0.02
C GLN A 43 -0.69 -3.53 -0.29
N ILE A 44 -0.64 -2.82 -1.40
CA ILE A 44 -1.72 -1.93 -1.82
C ILE A 44 -2.98 -2.73 -2.14
N ARG A 45 -2.83 -3.81 -2.89
CA ARG A 45 -3.98 -4.66 -3.25
C ARG A 45 -4.61 -5.29 -2.00
N GLN A 46 -3.79 -5.66 -1.01
CA GLN A 46 -4.27 -6.21 0.25
C GLN A 46 -5.10 -5.18 1.03
N ALA A 47 -4.70 -3.91 1.01
CA ALA A 47 -5.49 -2.86 1.66
C ALA A 47 -6.87 -2.73 1.01
N TYR A 48 -6.94 -2.86 -0.31
CA TYR A 48 -8.21 -2.86 -1.02
C TYR A 48 -9.07 -4.07 -0.67
N ILE A 49 -8.45 -5.25 -0.55
CA ILE A 49 -9.16 -6.46 -0.14
C ILE A 49 -9.76 -6.27 1.26
N PHE A 50 -8.97 -5.76 2.22
CA PHE A 50 -9.43 -5.54 3.58
C PHE A 50 -10.58 -4.55 3.64
N SER A 51 -10.60 -3.56 2.74
CA SER A 51 -11.66 -2.56 2.72
C SER A 51 -12.84 -2.97 1.83
N ASN A 52 -12.80 -4.17 1.28
CA ASN A 52 -13.86 -4.72 0.43
C ASN A 52 -14.05 -3.91 -0.86
N ARG A 53 -12.96 -3.34 -1.36
CA ARG A 53 -12.96 -2.58 -2.60
C ARG A 53 -12.70 -3.51 -3.78
N GLU A 54 -13.18 -3.10 -4.94
CA GLU A 54 -12.98 -3.87 -6.17
C GLU A 54 -11.53 -3.72 -6.64
N LEU A 55 -10.94 -4.84 -7.06
CA LEU A 55 -9.57 -4.86 -7.59
C LEU A 55 -9.56 -4.75 -9.11
N GLY A 56 -8.56 -4.05 -9.63
CA GLY A 56 -8.27 -4.07 -11.05
C GLY A 56 -7.52 -5.32 -11.48
N PRO A 57 -7.01 -5.36 -12.71
CA PRO A 57 -6.30 -6.55 -13.22
C PRO A 57 -5.15 -6.98 -12.32
N ASP A 58 -4.82 -8.27 -12.38
CA ASP A 58 -3.75 -8.83 -11.57
C ASP A 58 -2.45 -8.05 -11.75
N GLY A 59 -1.76 -7.80 -10.64
CA GLY A 59 -0.45 -7.15 -10.68
C GLY A 59 -0.49 -5.63 -10.84
N THR A 60 -1.68 -5.02 -10.90
CA THR A 60 -1.80 -3.58 -11.06
C THR A 60 -2.18 -2.90 -9.74
N ILE A 61 -1.99 -1.59 -9.70
CA ILE A 61 -2.43 -0.74 -8.59
C ILE A 61 -3.17 0.45 -9.16
N PRO A 62 -4.01 1.10 -8.35
CA PRO A 62 -4.67 2.34 -8.80
C PRO A 62 -3.65 3.41 -9.14
N ASP A 63 -3.87 4.09 -10.27
CA ASP A 63 -2.96 5.16 -10.69
C ASP A 63 -2.83 6.24 -9.62
N GLY A 64 -3.90 6.52 -8.89
CA GLY A 64 -3.88 7.51 -7.83
C GLY A 64 -2.98 7.13 -6.64
N LEU A 65 -2.56 5.89 -6.54
CA LEU A 65 -1.67 5.43 -5.46
C LEU A 65 -0.22 5.24 -5.90
N LYS A 66 0.11 5.59 -7.16
CA LYS A 66 1.48 5.43 -7.66
C LYS A 66 2.49 6.22 -6.81
N SER A 67 2.16 7.45 -6.43
CA SER A 67 3.08 8.26 -5.62
C SER A 67 3.35 7.61 -4.27
N HIS A 68 2.32 7.01 -3.66
CA HIS A 68 2.49 6.31 -2.39
C HIS A 68 3.33 5.05 -2.58
N ALA A 69 3.10 4.33 -3.67
CA ALA A 69 3.88 3.14 -3.99
C ALA A 69 5.36 3.49 -4.16
N ILE A 70 5.65 4.56 -4.88
CA ILE A 70 7.01 5.04 -5.08
C ILE A 70 7.67 5.38 -3.75
N ALA A 71 6.94 6.08 -2.86
CA ALA A 71 7.47 6.47 -1.55
C ALA A 71 7.84 5.25 -0.71
N ILE A 72 6.98 4.23 -0.69
CA ILE A 72 7.23 3.03 0.09
C ILE A 72 8.41 2.23 -0.50
N ALA A 73 8.41 2.05 -1.82
CA ALA A 73 9.46 1.29 -2.49
C ALA A 73 10.82 1.98 -2.34
N THR A 74 10.86 3.30 -2.49
CA THR A 74 12.09 4.08 -2.30
C THR A 74 12.64 3.88 -0.89
N TRP A 75 11.78 4.03 0.12
CA TRP A 75 12.22 3.89 1.51
C TRP A 75 12.77 2.48 1.78
N ARG A 76 12.07 1.45 1.31
CA ARG A 76 12.55 0.08 1.50
C ARG A 76 13.90 -0.13 0.82
N PHE A 77 14.05 0.39 -0.39
CA PHE A 77 15.27 0.18 -1.16
C PHE A 77 16.47 0.88 -0.52
N VAL A 78 16.28 2.10 0.03
CA VAL A 78 17.38 2.86 0.64
C VAL A 78 17.63 2.50 2.11
N SER A 79 16.71 1.77 2.75
CA SER A 79 16.83 1.45 4.18
C SER A 79 17.21 0.00 4.44
N GLU A 80 16.63 -0.95 3.73
CA GLU A 80 16.91 -2.36 3.96
C GLU A 80 18.30 -2.72 3.43
N GLY A 81 19.15 -3.20 4.32
CA GLY A 81 20.51 -3.59 3.94
C GLY A 81 21.45 -2.43 3.67
N VAL A 82 21.07 -1.21 4.04
CA VAL A 82 21.87 0.00 3.84
C VAL A 82 22.17 0.62 5.20
N PRO A 83 23.44 0.95 5.49
CA PRO A 83 23.77 1.62 6.75
C PRO A 83 23.09 2.98 6.86
N GLN A 84 22.67 3.33 8.09
CA GLN A 84 21.95 4.57 8.32
C GLN A 84 22.76 5.83 8.05
N ASN A 85 24.08 5.73 8.10
CA ASN A 85 24.95 6.89 7.94
C ASN A 85 25.33 7.19 6.49
N ASP A 86 24.73 6.50 5.53
CA ASP A 86 25.07 6.71 4.12
C ASP A 86 24.34 7.91 3.49
N GLY A 87 23.48 8.59 4.25
CA GLY A 87 22.79 9.78 3.77
C GLY A 87 21.64 9.50 2.81
N LEU A 88 21.34 8.22 2.57
CA LEU A 88 20.25 7.83 1.66
C LEU A 88 18.90 7.84 2.35
N GLN A 89 18.90 7.68 3.68
CA GLN A 89 17.69 7.63 4.47
C GLN A 89 17.34 9.02 4.95
N THR A 90 16.89 9.87 4.03
CA THR A 90 16.59 11.27 4.34
C THR A 90 15.27 11.37 5.09
N LYS A 91 15.13 12.49 5.82
CA LYS A 91 13.89 12.79 6.53
C LYS A 91 12.71 12.86 5.57
N ALA A 92 12.92 13.43 4.38
CA ALA A 92 11.87 13.55 3.39
C ALA A 92 11.38 12.17 2.94
N ARG A 93 12.31 11.24 2.69
CA ARG A 93 11.96 9.87 2.30
C ARG A 93 11.23 9.13 3.40
N GLN A 94 11.68 9.30 4.63
CA GLN A 94 11.03 8.66 5.79
C GLN A 94 9.62 9.21 5.97
N THR A 95 9.46 10.52 5.90
CA THR A 95 8.16 11.18 6.05
C THR A 95 7.19 10.73 4.96
N ALA A 96 7.66 10.68 3.71
CA ALA A 96 6.83 10.24 2.59
C ALA A 96 6.38 8.79 2.76
N ASN A 97 7.28 7.92 3.22
CA ASN A 97 6.94 6.52 3.48
C ASN A 97 5.89 6.41 4.59
N THR A 98 6.09 7.13 5.70
CA THR A 98 5.16 7.10 6.82
C THR A 98 3.77 7.58 6.39
N ALA A 99 3.72 8.67 5.61
CA ALA A 99 2.45 9.19 5.12
C ALA A 99 1.76 8.17 4.19
N ALA A 100 2.53 7.51 3.33
CA ALA A 100 1.98 6.50 2.42
C ALA A 100 1.42 5.30 3.18
N ILE A 101 2.15 4.80 4.16
CA ILE A 101 1.70 3.67 4.99
C ILE A 101 0.43 4.05 5.74
N ASN A 102 0.38 5.25 6.33
CA ASN A 102 -0.80 5.71 7.04
C ASN A 102 -2.00 5.81 6.12
N TYR A 103 -1.79 6.28 4.89
CA TYR A 103 -2.87 6.37 3.91
C TYR A 103 -3.43 4.99 3.56
N LEU A 104 -2.55 3.99 3.36
CA LEU A 104 -2.99 2.63 3.09
C LEU A 104 -3.76 2.05 4.28
N ASN A 105 -3.33 2.34 5.49
CA ASN A 105 -4.04 1.89 6.69
C ASN A 105 -5.44 2.52 6.77
N GLU A 106 -5.56 3.79 6.39
CA GLU A 106 -6.86 4.44 6.33
C GLU A 106 -7.77 3.77 5.31
N ILE A 107 -7.23 3.46 4.12
CA ILE A 107 -8.02 2.75 3.11
C ILE A 107 -8.49 1.40 3.66
N ALA A 108 -7.59 0.65 4.28
CA ALA A 108 -7.90 -0.67 4.80
C ALA A 108 -8.95 -0.64 5.91
N SER A 109 -9.01 0.47 6.67
CA SER A 109 -9.93 0.58 7.79
C SER A 109 -11.34 1.00 7.39
N VAL A 110 -11.51 1.59 6.20
CA VAL A 110 -12.82 2.08 5.73
C VAL A 110 -13.40 1.06 4.78
N LYS A 111 -14.28 0.21 5.28
CA LYS A 111 -14.87 -0.85 4.47
C LYS A 111 -15.98 -0.31 3.61
N ILE A 112 -15.97 -0.70 2.34
CA ILE A 112 -17.00 -0.36 1.40
C ILE A 112 -17.90 -1.58 1.23
N GLY A 113 -19.19 -1.40 1.54
CA GLY A 113 -20.14 -2.48 1.35
C GLY A 113 -20.43 -2.68 -0.13
N LYS A 114 -20.25 -3.87 -0.60
CA LYS A 114 -20.62 -4.24 -1.96
C LYS A 114 -22.09 -4.62 -2.04
N THR A 115 -22.60 -5.11 -0.92
CA THR A 115 -24.02 -5.36 -0.74
C THR A 115 -24.51 -4.34 0.24
N ALA A 116 -25.61 -3.87 0.01
CA ALA A 116 -26.17 -2.96 0.98
C ALA A 116 -26.24 -3.56 2.36
N THR A 117 -26.09 -4.05 2.35
CA THR A 117 -25.96 -4.36 3.30
C THR A 117 -26.10 -4.41 4.10
N PRO A 118 -26.30 -4.53 4.13
CA PRO A 118 -26.06 -4.59 5.04
C PRO A 118 -26.23 -4.82 5.69
N ALA A 119 -26.32 -4.96 5.89
CA ALA A 119 -25.95 -5.34 6.76
C ALA A 119 -25.91 -5.51 7.44
N PHE A 120 -26.48 -5.49 7.57
CA PHE A 120 -26.16 -6.00 8.45
C PHE A 120 -25.88 -6.32 8.85
N GLY A 121 -26.42 -6.00 8.84
CA GLY A 121 -25.79 -6.72 9.36
C GLY A 121 -25.51 -6.84 9.82
N THR A 122 -26.24 -6.74 10.21
CA THR A 122 -25.86 -7.25 10.94
C THR A 122 -25.52 -7.37 11.51
N ARG A 123 -25.70 -7.16 11.26
CA ARG A 123 -25.41 -7.54 12.05
C ARG A 123 -24.71 -7.90 12.34
N GLY A 124 -25.35 -7.19 12.18
CA GLY A 124 -24.85 -7.79 12.60
C GLY A 124 -24.45 -7.66 13.00
N LEU A 125 -24.50 -7.47 12.73
CA LEU A 125 -24.33 -7.56 13.19
C LEU A 125 -24.05 -7.44 13.72
N ASP A 126 -24.01 -7.21 13.21
CA ASP A 126 -23.94 -7.21 13.76
C ASP A 126 -23.81 -7.08 14.54
N LEU A 127 -23.87 -6.94 14.31
CA LEU A 127 -23.92 -7.06 15.02
C LEU A 127 -23.85 -7.04 15.69
N PRO A 128 -23.79 -6.73 15.34
CA PRO A 128 -23.89 -6.99 16.08
C PRO A 128 -23.96 -6.85 16.67
N ALA A 129 -23.58 -6.46 15.99
CA ALA A 129 -23.71 -6.66 16.46
C ALA A 129 -23.84 -6.53 17.27
N ARG A 130 -23.39 -6.20 16.64
CA ARG A 130 -23.67 -6.21 17.18
C ARG A 130 -23.81 -6.08 17.76
N GLN A 131 -23.59 -6.08 17.20
CA GLN A 131 -23.97 -6.12 17.45
C GLN A 131 -24.22 -6.08 18.04
N PHE A 132 -24.05 -5.71 17.44
CA PHE A 132 -24.56 -5.76 17.74
C PHE A 132 -24.90 -5.58 18.39
N THR A 133 -25.00 -5.61 18.09
CA THR A 133 -25.42 -5.96 18.51
C THR A 133 -25.84 -6.00 19.03
N ASP A 134 -25.61 -5.89 18.29
CA ASP A 134 -26.07 -6.19 18.54
C ASP A 134 -26.58 -6.21 19.21
N THR A 135 -26.76 -6.03 18.83
CA THR A 135 -27.15 -6.55 19.24
C THR A 135 -27.65 -6.62 19.81
N THR A 136 -27.77 -6.40 19.20
CA THR A 136 -28.03 -6.90 19.57
C THR A 136 -28.37 -6.97 19.97
N GLN A 137 -28.29 -6.91 19.36
CA GLN A 137 -28.33 -7.28 19.60
C GLN A 137 -28.41 -7.54 19.89
N ASP A 138 -28.85 -7.13 19.56
CA ASP A 138 -28.75 -7.64 19.88
C ASP A 138 -28.75 -7.80 20.17
N GLY A 139 -28.84 -7.09 19.21
CA GLY A 139 -28.36 -7.86 19.43
C GLY A 139 -28.44 -8.11 19.62
#